data_a38484d320a2542493d3523ec39b2984
#
_entry.id   a38484d320a2542493d3523ec39b2984
#
_cell.length_a   1.000
_cell.length_b   1.000
_cell.length_c   1.000
_cell.angle_alpha   90.00
_cell.angle_beta   90.00
_cell.angle_gamma   90.00
#
_symmetry.space_group_name_H-M   'P 1'
#
loop_
_entity.id
_entity.type
_entity.pdbx_description
1 polymer ?
#
loop_
_entity_poly.entity_id
_entity_poly.type
_entity_poly.pdbx_seq_one_letter_code
_entity_poly.pdbx_strand_id
1 'polypeptide(L)'
;MSTPSLAERLVARLTADGQTLCSCESLTGGGVGAAITAVPGASATYVGGLITYASALKVRLADVDDAFVARHGVVNERTAREMATGARRRCDADWAVSTTGVAGPTEQDGAPVGAVWVAVAGAGELVRARRVTVPGDRAAVRAGAVDAALELLW
;
A
#
# COMPACT_ATOMS: atom_id res chain seq x y z
N MET A 1 1.51 19.13 -24.17
CA MET A 1 1.14 18.87 -22.75
C MET A 1 1.20 17.37 -22.49
N SER A 2 1.83 16.96 -21.43
CA SER A 2 1.88 15.55 -21.04
C SER A 2 0.55 15.12 -20.40
N THR A 3 0.18 13.87 -20.61
CA THR A 3 -0.96 13.27 -19.88
C THR A 3 -0.64 13.23 -18.39
N PRO A 4 -1.57 13.66 -17.50
CA PRO A 4 -1.35 13.58 -16.06
C PRO A 4 -1.05 12.16 -15.60
N SER A 5 -0.08 12.01 -14.71
CA SER A 5 0.23 10.74 -14.09
C SER A 5 -0.95 10.22 -13.25
N LEU A 6 -0.93 8.95 -12.90
CA LEU A 6 -1.98 8.37 -12.06
C LEU A 6 -2.01 9.03 -10.67
N ALA A 7 -0.85 9.35 -10.11
CA ALA A 7 -0.77 10.07 -8.83
C ALA A 7 -1.40 11.47 -8.92
N GLU A 8 -1.13 12.21 -9.99
CA GLU A 8 -1.75 13.53 -10.23
C GLU A 8 -3.28 13.43 -10.31
N ARG A 9 -3.78 12.46 -11.04
CA ARG A 9 -5.23 12.23 -11.16
C ARG A 9 -5.87 11.85 -9.81
N LEU A 10 -5.21 11.00 -9.03
CA LEU A 10 -5.67 10.60 -7.70
C LEU A 10 -5.72 11.79 -6.73
N VAL A 11 -4.65 12.58 -6.68
CA VAL A 11 -4.60 13.78 -5.83
C VAL A 11 -5.71 14.76 -6.22
N ALA A 12 -5.87 15.02 -7.51
CA ALA A 12 -6.93 15.91 -8.00
C ALA A 12 -8.34 15.39 -7.62
N ARG A 13 -8.59 14.11 -7.81
CA ARG A 13 -9.86 13.47 -7.49
C ARG A 13 -10.18 13.56 -6.00
N LEU A 14 -9.27 13.11 -5.15
CA LEU A 14 -9.47 13.10 -3.71
C LEU A 14 -9.59 14.52 -3.14
N THR A 15 -8.86 15.48 -3.69
CA THR A 15 -8.98 16.89 -3.30
C THR A 15 -10.37 17.44 -3.66
N ALA A 16 -10.86 17.15 -4.87
CA ALA A 16 -12.20 17.57 -5.30
C ALA A 16 -13.30 16.97 -4.43
N ASP A 17 -13.13 15.73 -4.00
CA ASP A 17 -14.09 15.01 -3.16
C ASP A 17 -13.94 15.36 -1.66
N GLY A 18 -12.92 16.15 -1.28
CA GLY A 18 -12.62 16.49 0.11
C GLY A 18 -12.21 15.29 0.96
N GLN A 19 -11.58 14.29 0.34
CA GLN A 19 -11.22 13.02 0.99
C GLN A 19 -9.72 12.91 1.25
N THR A 20 -9.38 12.23 2.34
CA THR A 20 -8.01 12.00 2.77
C THR A 20 -7.53 10.58 2.49
N LEU A 21 -6.23 10.44 2.36
CA LEU A 21 -5.55 9.18 2.03
C LEU A 21 -4.35 8.97 2.93
N CYS A 22 -4.15 7.74 3.37
CA CYS A 22 -2.89 7.29 3.97
C CYS A 22 -2.36 6.04 3.28
N SER A 23 -1.11 5.68 3.59
CA SER A 23 -0.48 4.45 3.08
C SER A 23 0.04 3.57 4.22
N CYS A 24 0.12 2.25 3.96
CA CYS A 24 0.79 1.28 4.81
C CYS A 24 1.70 0.42 3.95
N GLU A 25 3.00 0.61 4.09
CA GLU A 25 3.96 0.10 3.11
C GLU A 25 4.94 -0.89 3.73
N SER A 26 5.13 -2.01 3.06
CA SER A 26 6.20 -2.95 3.36
C SER A 26 7.32 -2.83 2.31
N LEU A 27 7.31 -3.64 1.26
CA LEU A 27 8.40 -3.67 0.29
C LEU A 27 8.65 -2.33 -0.43
N THR A 28 7.69 -1.47 -0.52
CA THR A 28 7.82 -0.17 -1.18
C THR A 28 8.54 0.86 -0.34
N GLY A 29 8.60 0.67 0.99
CA GLY A 29 9.44 1.44 1.90
C GLY A 29 9.21 2.95 1.92
N GLY A 30 8.01 3.40 1.61
CA GLY A 30 7.66 4.82 1.47
C GLY A 30 7.45 5.26 0.02
N GLY A 31 7.63 4.37 -0.96
CA GLY A 31 7.51 4.68 -2.39
C GLY A 31 6.11 5.14 -2.79
N VAL A 32 5.06 4.59 -2.18
CA VAL A 32 3.67 5.04 -2.42
C VAL A 32 3.50 6.48 -1.92
N GLY A 33 3.89 6.75 -0.69
CA GLY A 33 3.86 8.10 -0.13
C GLY A 33 4.69 9.09 -0.95
N ALA A 34 5.90 8.68 -1.38
CA ALA A 34 6.76 9.49 -2.22
C ALA A 34 6.12 9.83 -3.57
N ALA A 35 5.48 8.85 -4.22
CA ALA A 35 4.79 9.07 -5.49
C ALA A 35 3.63 10.07 -5.36
N ILE A 36 2.88 9.98 -4.27
CA ILE A 36 1.76 10.91 -4.00
C ILE A 36 2.28 12.29 -3.66
N THR A 37 3.26 12.40 -2.77
CA THR A 37 3.79 13.69 -2.31
C THR A 37 4.65 14.41 -3.35
N ALA A 38 5.07 13.73 -4.42
CA ALA A 38 5.68 14.37 -5.58
C ALA A 38 4.68 15.28 -6.34
N VAL A 39 3.38 15.11 -6.11
CA VAL A 39 2.35 15.91 -6.77
C VAL A 39 2.15 17.22 -5.99
N PRO A 40 2.30 18.40 -6.64
CA PRO A 40 1.97 19.65 -5.99
C PRO A 40 0.52 19.67 -5.49
N GLY A 41 0.33 20.11 -4.25
CA GLY A 41 -0.99 20.12 -3.61
C GLY A 41 -1.39 18.82 -2.92
N ALA A 42 -0.54 17.80 -2.89
CA ALA A 42 -0.83 16.51 -2.25
C ALA A 42 -1.20 16.66 -0.76
N SER A 43 -0.74 17.70 -0.07
CA SER A 43 -1.07 17.99 1.33
C SER A 43 -2.56 18.21 1.60
N ALA A 44 -3.33 18.50 0.57
CA ALA A 44 -4.80 18.63 0.69
C ALA A 44 -5.48 17.28 0.92
N THR A 45 -4.82 16.16 0.58
CA THR A 45 -5.42 14.83 0.66
C THR A 45 -4.54 13.80 1.38
N TYR A 46 -3.23 13.78 1.16
CA TYR A 46 -2.36 12.78 1.79
C TYR A 46 -1.97 13.21 3.21
N VAL A 47 -2.43 12.43 4.20
CA VAL A 47 -2.20 12.75 5.62
C VAL A 47 -0.95 12.10 6.19
N GLY A 48 -0.44 11.06 5.55
CA GLY A 48 0.75 10.35 6.03
C GLY A 48 0.68 8.86 5.74
N GLY A 49 1.58 8.11 6.37
CA GLY A 49 1.63 6.66 6.18
C GLY A 49 2.42 5.96 7.27
N LEU A 50 2.27 4.64 7.29
CA LEU A 50 3.01 3.73 8.13
C LEU A 50 3.97 2.93 7.26
N ILE A 51 5.24 2.88 7.63
CA ILE A 51 6.21 1.98 7.00
C ILE A 51 6.41 0.81 7.94
N THR A 52 5.78 -0.31 7.60
CA THR A 52 5.74 -1.53 8.41
C THR A 52 6.57 -2.62 7.74
N TYR A 53 7.85 -2.36 7.54
CA TYR A 53 8.74 -3.25 6.82
C TYR A 53 8.96 -4.57 7.56
N ALA A 54 9.23 -4.51 8.87
CA ALA A 54 9.30 -5.69 9.72
C ALA A 54 7.89 -6.24 10.01
N SER A 55 7.75 -7.55 10.09
CA SER A 55 6.48 -8.21 10.43
C SER A 55 5.91 -7.74 11.77
N ALA A 56 6.76 -7.54 12.78
CA ALA A 56 6.36 -7.04 14.08
C ALA A 56 5.73 -5.64 14.04
N LEU A 57 6.15 -4.78 13.10
CA LEU A 57 5.57 -3.45 12.93
C LEU A 57 4.20 -3.50 12.26
N LYS A 58 3.95 -4.49 11.39
CA LYS A 58 2.60 -4.71 10.83
C LYS A 58 1.60 -4.99 11.95
N VAL A 59 1.99 -5.83 12.90
CA VAL A 59 1.17 -6.15 14.07
C VAL A 59 1.00 -4.92 14.98
N ARG A 60 2.10 -4.27 15.33
CA ARG A 60 2.11 -3.18 16.32
C ARG A 60 1.45 -1.90 15.81
N LEU A 61 1.68 -1.54 14.55
CA LEU A 61 1.22 -0.26 14.00
C LEU A 61 -0.06 -0.36 13.18
N ALA A 62 -0.27 -1.46 12.48
CA ALA A 62 -1.42 -1.64 11.59
C ALA A 62 -2.43 -2.68 12.10
N ASP A 63 -2.26 -3.17 13.33
CA ASP A 63 -3.16 -4.12 13.98
C ASP A 63 -3.36 -5.43 13.20
N VAL A 64 -2.32 -5.87 12.47
CA VAL A 64 -2.33 -7.15 11.77
C VAL A 64 -2.31 -8.28 12.80
N ASP A 65 -3.08 -9.35 12.56
CA ASP A 65 -3.19 -10.50 13.47
C ASP A 65 -1.85 -11.23 13.58
N ASP A 66 -1.25 -11.18 14.79
CA ASP A 66 0.06 -11.77 15.09
C ASP A 66 0.06 -13.30 14.91
N ALA A 67 -0.99 -13.96 15.38
CA ALA A 67 -1.10 -15.41 15.27
C ALA A 67 -1.24 -15.86 13.81
N PHE A 68 -1.94 -15.10 13.01
CA PHE A 68 -2.06 -15.36 11.56
C PHE A 68 -0.73 -15.17 10.85
N VAL A 69 -0.01 -14.09 11.12
CA VAL A 69 1.32 -13.82 10.55
C VAL A 69 2.31 -14.92 10.94
N ALA A 70 2.29 -15.37 12.18
CA ALA A 70 3.16 -16.45 12.64
C ALA A 70 2.94 -17.76 11.88
N ARG A 71 1.71 -18.05 11.45
CA ARG A 71 1.36 -19.28 10.71
C ARG A 71 1.54 -19.15 9.20
N HIS A 72 1.20 -18.00 8.62
CA HIS A 72 1.03 -17.83 7.18
C HIS A 72 2.00 -16.81 6.55
N GLY A 73 2.83 -16.14 7.35
CA GLY A 73 3.69 -15.07 6.87
C GLY A 73 2.91 -13.81 6.54
N VAL A 74 3.57 -12.90 5.84
CA VAL A 74 3.05 -11.54 5.58
C VAL A 74 2.71 -11.27 4.13
N VAL A 75 3.05 -12.17 3.20
CA VAL A 75 2.79 -12.00 1.77
C VAL A 75 1.51 -12.75 1.39
N ASN A 76 0.38 -12.18 1.74
CA ASN A 76 -0.94 -12.74 1.48
C ASN A 76 -2.03 -11.68 1.49
N GLU A 77 -3.21 -12.05 1.01
CA GLU A 77 -4.37 -11.17 0.90
C GLU A 77 -4.81 -10.60 2.25
N ARG A 78 -4.92 -11.46 3.27
CA ARG A 78 -5.41 -11.05 4.58
C ARG A 78 -4.49 -10.02 5.22
N THR A 79 -3.19 -10.22 5.16
CA THR A 79 -2.21 -9.25 5.69
C THR A 79 -2.34 -7.91 4.98
N ALA A 80 -2.44 -7.88 3.66
CA ALA A 80 -2.63 -6.64 2.90
C ALA A 80 -3.92 -5.91 3.31
N ARG A 81 -5.03 -6.64 3.45
CA ARG A 81 -6.32 -6.09 3.90
C ARG A 81 -6.23 -5.50 5.31
N GLU A 82 -5.65 -6.22 6.24
CA GLU A 82 -5.49 -5.78 7.63
C GLU A 82 -4.56 -4.58 7.72
N MET A 83 -3.48 -4.54 6.95
CA MET A 83 -2.57 -3.39 6.86
C MET A 83 -3.33 -2.13 6.41
N ALA A 84 -4.12 -2.21 5.37
CA ALA A 84 -4.91 -1.07 4.86
C ALA A 84 -5.94 -0.63 5.91
N THR A 85 -6.70 -1.56 6.46
CA THR A 85 -7.75 -1.27 7.46
C THR A 85 -7.15 -0.65 8.74
N GLY A 86 -6.07 -1.22 9.24
CA GLY A 86 -5.40 -0.73 10.44
C GLY A 86 -4.79 0.65 10.25
N ALA A 87 -4.13 0.88 9.12
CA ALA A 87 -3.57 2.20 8.79
C ALA A 87 -4.67 3.26 8.64
N ARG A 88 -5.78 2.91 7.98
CA ARG A 88 -6.90 3.82 7.83
C ARG A 88 -7.41 4.33 9.19
N ARG A 89 -7.60 3.43 10.14
CA ARG A 89 -8.02 3.80 11.51
C ARG A 89 -6.95 4.62 12.23
N ARG A 90 -5.70 4.20 12.13
CA ARG A 90 -4.59 4.84 12.85
C ARG A 90 -4.33 6.26 12.37
N CYS A 91 -4.47 6.50 11.07
CA CYS A 91 -4.27 7.82 10.47
C CYS A 91 -5.55 8.66 10.42
N ASP A 92 -6.69 8.12 10.82
CA ASP A 92 -8.01 8.77 10.70
C ASP A 92 -8.25 9.30 9.28
N ALA A 93 -7.98 8.45 8.28
CA ALA A 93 -8.13 8.80 6.87
C ALA A 93 -9.39 8.19 6.26
N ASP A 94 -9.90 8.82 5.19
CA ASP A 94 -11.03 8.27 4.44
C ASP A 94 -10.64 7.02 3.68
N TRP A 95 -9.42 7.00 3.14
CA TRP A 95 -8.85 5.91 2.36
C TRP A 95 -7.47 5.51 2.88
N ALA A 96 -7.16 4.24 2.75
CA ALA A 96 -5.81 3.72 2.95
C ALA A 96 -5.45 2.76 1.84
N VAL A 97 -4.20 2.75 1.44
CA VAL A 97 -3.63 1.79 0.49
C VAL A 97 -2.45 1.08 1.13
N SER A 98 -2.35 -0.23 0.94
CA SER A 98 -1.26 -1.03 1.50
C SER A 98 -0.50 -1.81 0.44
N THR A 99 0.76 -2.14 0.75
CA THR A 99 1.62 -3.00 -0.05
C THR A 99 2.31 -4.03 0.83
N THR A 100 2.30 -5.29 0.41
CA THR A 100 3.15 -6.35 0.97
C THR A 100 3.59 -7.27 -0.15
N GLY A 101 4.82 -7.77 -0.11
CA GLY A 101 5.33 -8.58 -1.21
C GLY A 101 6.80 -8.90 -1.09
N VAL A 102 7.30 -9.59 -2.12
CA VAL A 102 8.68 -10.08 -2.21
C VAL A 102 9.44 -9.31 -3.28
N ALA A 103 10.28 -8.37 -2.84
CA ALA A 103 11.09 -7.56 -3.75
C ALA A 103 12.27 -8.36 -4.36
N GLY A 104 12.73 -9.40 -3.69
CA GLY A 104 13.89 -10.19 -4.08
C GLY A 104 15.22 -9.66 -3.52
N PRO A 105 16.33 -10.30 -3.87
CA PRO A 105 16.50 -11.34 -4.90
C PRO A 105 16.04 -12.75 -4.49
N THR A 106 15.74 -12.98 -3.21
CA THR A 106 15.30 -14.30 -2.71
C THR A 106 13.82 -14.28 -2.37
N GLU A 107 13.16 -15.44 -2.49
CA GLU A 107 11.78 -15.62 -2.07
C GLU A 107 11.61 -15.49 -0.54
N GLN A 108 10.38 -15.24 -0.10
CA GLN A 108 10.03 -15.03 1.30
C GLN A 108 8.69 -15.70 1.61
N ASP A 109 8.62 -16.39 2.77
CA ASP A 109 7.39 -17.01 3.27
C ASP A 109 6.71 -17.93 2.25
N GLY A 110 7.50 -18.62 1.42
CA GLY A 110 7.00 -19.47 0.36
C GLY A 110 6.46 -18.73 -0.87
N ALA A 111 6.52 -17.40 -0.89
CA ALA A 111 6.11 -16.60 -2.03
C ALA A 111 7.32 -16.29 -2.94
N PRO A 112 7.15 -16.38 -4.28
CA PRO A 112 8.23 -16.09 -5.22
C PRO A 112 8.53 -14.59 -5.30
N VAL A 113 9.73 -14.27 -5.78
CA VAL A 113 10.12 -12.88 -6.10
C VAL A 113 9.13 -12.28 -7.09
N GLY A 114 8.69 -11.06 -6.83
CA GLY A 114 7.70 -10.37 -7.65
C GLY A 114 6.25 -10.59 -7.23
N ALA A 115 5.99 -11.52 -6.30
CA ALA A 115 4.66 -11.67 -5.72
C ALA A 115 4.33 -10.48 -4.81
N VAL A 116 3.29 -9.74 -5.15
CA VAL A 116 2.86 -8.53 -4.44
C VAL A 116 1.36 -8.58 -4.20
N TRP A 117 0.95 -8.27 -2.99
CA TRP A 117 -0.42 -7.97 -2.64
C TRP A 117 -0.57 -6.49 -2.33
N VAL A 118 -1.58 -5.89 -2.90
CA VAL A 118 -1.99 -4.51 -2.61
C VAL A 118 -3.44 -4.52 -2.13
N ALA A 119 -3.78 -3.62 -1.22
CA ALA A 119 -5.15 -3.50 -0.74
C ALA A 119 -5.52 -2.04 -0.53
N VAL A 120 -6.82 -1.77 -0.61
CA VAL A 120 -7.42 -0.45 -0.36
C VAL A 120 -8.56 -0.63 0.64
N ALA A 121 -8.58 0.19 1.67
CA ALA A 121 -9.67 0.29 2.64
C ALA A 121 -10.34 1.66 2.52
N GLY A 122 -11.65 1.67 2.56
CA GLY A 122 -12.48 2.87 2.49
C GLY A 122 -13.52 2.93 3.61
N ALA A 123 -14.48 3.83 3.47
CA ALA A 123 -15.55 4.01 4.46
C ALA A 123 -16.38 2.74 4.64
N GLY A 124 -16.91 2.55 5.85
CA GLY A 124 -17.61 1.33 6.21
C GLY A 124 -16.66 0.14 6.27
N GLU A 125 -17.08 -0.98 5.72
CA GLU A 125 -16.26 -2.20 5.64
C GLU A 125 -15.69 -2.43 4.24
N LEU A 126 -15.58 -1.37 3.43
CA LEU A 126 -15.03 -1.47 2.08
C LEU A 126 -13.54 -1.79 2.15
N VAL A 127 -13.19 -2.99 1.71
CA VAL A 127 -11.80 -3.42 1.54
C VAL A 127 -11.68 -4.21 0.24
N ARG A 128 -10.72 -3.82 -0.59
CA ARG A 128 -10.37 -4.54 -1.82
C ARG A 128 -8.92 -4.94 -1.77
N ALA A 129 -8.60 -6.10 -2.32
CA ALA A 129 -7.23 -6.54 -2.47
C ALA A 129 -6.99 -7.12 -3.86
N ARG A 130 -5.76 -7.01 -4.34
CA ARG A 130 -5.33 -7.57 -5.61
C ARG A 130 -3.95 -8.16 -5.47
N ARG A 131 -3.77 -9.35 -6.05
CA ARG A 131 -2.44 -9.94 -6.24
C ARG A 131 -1.92 -9.56 -7.62
N VAL A 132 -0.66 -9.13 -7.68
CA VAL A 132 0.06 -8.90 -8.92
C VAL A 132 1.39 -9.65 -8.90
N THR A 133 1.89 -10.00 -10.06
CA THR A 133 3.24 -10.54 -10.24
C THR A 133 4.04 -9.53 -11.03
N VAL A 134 5.02 -8.91 -10.39
CA VAL A 134 5.86 -7.89 -11.01
C VAL A 134 7.18 -8.54 -11.45
N PRO A 135 7.49 -8.57 -12.75
CA PRO A 135 8.75 -9.10 -13.23
C PRO A 135 9.91 -8.12 -13.02
N GLY A 136 11.12 -8.64 -13.02
CA GLY A 136 12.33 -7.83 -12.98
C GLY A 136 13.10 -7.94 -11.67
N ASP A 137 14.06 -7.05 -11.52
CA ASP A 137 14.90 -6.96 -10.33
C ASP A 137 14.18 -6.28 -9.15
N ARG A 138 14.85 -6.16 -8.04
CA ARG A 138 14.31 -5.55 -6.81
C ARG A 138 13.74 -4.14 -7.04
N ALA A 139 14.43 -3.31 -7.81
CA ALA A 139 13.97 -1.94 -8.11
C ALA A 139 12.69 -1.96 -8.96
N ALA A 140 12.63 -2.84 -9.97
CA ALA A 140 11.46 -3.00 -10.82
C ALA A 140 10.24 -3.52 -10.05
N VAL A 141 10.44 -4.49 -9.15
CA VAL A 141 9.36 -5.03 -8.31
C VAL A 141 8.80 -3.96 -7.39
N ARG A 142 9.66 -3.18 -6.74
CA ARG A 142 9.22 -2.10 -5.86
C ARG A 142 8.45 -1.00 -6.62
N ALA A 143 8.94 -0.59 -7.78
CA ALA A 143 8.25 0.38 -8.62
C ALA A 143 6.89 -0.14 -9.10
N GLY A 144 6.83 -1.39 -9.58
CA GLY A 144 5.58 -2.02 -10.00
C GLY A 144 4.57 -2.20 -8.88
N ALA A 145 5.03 -2.42 -7.64
CA ALA A 145 4.17 -2.47 -6.47
C ALA A 145 3.52 -1.11 -6.16
N VAL A 146 4.27 -0.02 -6.33
CA VAL A 146 3.72 1.35 -6.21
C VAL A 146 2.64 1.57 -7.26
N ASP A 147 2.91 1.24 -8.51
CA ASP A 147 1.94 1.40 -9.61
C ASP A 147 0.67 0.59 -9.33
N ALA A 148 0.80 -0.67 -8.93
CA ALA A 148 -0.34 -1.54 -8.60
C ALA A 148 -1.19 -0.97 -7.46
N ALA A 149 -0.56 -0.39 -6.44
CA ALA A 149 -1.25 0.25 -5.33
C ALA A 149 -2.07 1.46 -5.78
N LEU A 150 -1.48 2.33 -6.59
CA LEU A 150 -2.17 3.50 -7.14
C LEU A 150 -3.29 3.10 -8.11
N GLU A 151 -3.09 2.07 -8.92
CA GLU A 151 -4.11 1.55 -9.83
C GLU A 151 -5.33 0.99 -9.08
N LEU A 152 -5.10 0.28 -7.98
CA LEU A 152 -6.21 -0.26 -7.18
C LEU A 152 -7.02 0.84 -6.50
N LEU A 153 -6.36 1.93 -6.14
CA LEU A 153 -6.98 3.09 -5.48
C LEU A 153 -7.83 3.92 -6.46
N TRP A 154 -7.43 3.97 -7.76
CA TRP A 154 -8.14 4.72 -8.82
C TRP A 154 -9.48 4.09 -9.16
#